data_8ceb1139cf658e4281cccfe116cf4152
#
_entry.id   8ceb1139cf658e4281cccfe116cf4152
#
_cell.length_a   1.000
_cell.length_b   1.000
_cell.length_c   1.000
_cell.angle_alpha   90.00
_cell.angle_beta   90.00
_cell.angle_gamma   90.00
#
_symmetry.space_group_name_H-M   'P 1'
#
loop_
_entity.id
_entity.type
_entity.pdbx_description
1 polymer ?
#
loop_
_entity_poly.entity_id
_entity_poly.type
_entity_poly.pdbx_seq_one_letter_code
_entity_poly.pdbx_strand_id
1 'polypeptide(L)'
;ALENACAAVAGRDALRVLPVIRRRAGLILTEVPGQKPSLSVKGRAAVETRLQALGMELAECRTVAHDTDAIAAALPAVAGDVVLILTGSATSDLRDTAPEAVRAAGGQVARFGMPVDPGNLLFTAHLGERPVIGLPGCARSPALNGADWVLERIACGLEVSDDDIAMLGVGGLLK
;
A
#
# COMPACT_ATOMS: atom_id res chain seq x y z
N ALA A 1 -12.16 -9.62 39.53
CA ALA A 1 -11.55 -8.66 38.60
C ALA A 1 -11.57 -9.21 37.16
N LEU A 2 -11.07 -10.44 36.92
CA LEU A 2 -11.04 -11.06 35.59
C LEU A 2 -12.46 -11.28 35.02
N GLU A 3 -13.37 -11.80 35.84
CA GLU A 3 -14.76 -12.01 35.44
C GLU A 3 -15.46 -10.72 35.02
N ASN A 4 -15.23 -9.63 35.74
CA ASN A 4 -15.77 -8.32 35.39
C ASN A 4 -15.17 -7.78 34.07
N ALA A 5 -13.88 -8.01 33.84
CA ALA A 5 -13.24 -7.64 32.57
C ALA A 5 -13.79 -8.47 31.40
N CYS A 6 -13.96 -9.78 31.58
CA CYS A 6 -14.58 -10.64 30.57
C CYS A 6 -16.05 -10.24 30.29
N ALA A 7 -16.81 -9.92 31.33
CA ALA A 7 -18.19 -9.46 31.17
C ALA A 7 -18.28 -8.11 30.44
N ALA A 8 -17.34 -7.22 30.65
CA ALA A 8 -17.28 -5.90 29.98
C ALA A 8 -17.02 -5.99 28.48
N VAL A 9 -16.36 -7.05 28.01
CA VAL A 9 -16.08 -7.31 26.59
C VAL A 9 -16.97 -8.39 25.97
N ALA A 10 -17.81 -9.03 26.79
CA ALA A 10 -18.75 -10.04 26.30
C ALA A 10 -19.71 -9.44 25.27
N GLY A 11 -19.81 -10.08 24.11
CA GLY A 11 -20.62 -9.60 22.98
C GLY A 11 -20.01 -8.45 22.19
N ARG A 12 -18.76 -8.05 22.47
CA ARG A 12 -17.99 -7.13 21.64
C ARG A 12 -16.98 -7.95 20.86
N ASP A 13 -16.96 -7.77 19.53
CA ASP A 13 -15.91 -8.31 18.65
C ASP A 13 -14.61 -7.49 18.81
N ALA A 14 -14.03 -7.57 20.04
CA ALA A 14 -12.82 -6.82 20.36
C ALA A 14 -11.60 -7.29 19.55
N LEU A 15 -11.58 -8.58 19.18
CA LEU A 15 -10.55 -9.18 18.33
C LEU A 15 -11.21 -10.09 17.30
N ARG A 16 -10.87 -9.91 16.03
CA ARG A 16 -11.30 -10.78 14.93
C ARG A 16 -10.11 -11.21 14.10
N VAL A 17 -10.09 -12.48 13.72
CA VAL A 17 -9.15 -12.99 12.69
C VAL A 17 -9.89 -12.98 11.36
N LEU A 18 -9.37 -12.24 10.39
CA LEU A 18 -9.94 -12.13 9.06
C LEU A 18 -9.07 -12.92 8.06
N PRO A 19 -9.69 -13.66 7.14
CA PRO A 19 -8.94 -14.32 6.08
C PRO A 19 -8.43 -13.29 5.06
N VAL A 20 -7.25 -13.54 4.51
CA VAL A 20 -6.79 -12.82 3.32
C VAL A 20 -7.63 -13.29 2.13
N ILE A 21 -8.41 -12.37 1.55
CA ILE A 21 -9.31 -12.67 0.42
C ILE A 21 -8.75 -12.20 -0.92
N ARG A 22 -7.93 -11.13 -0.95
CA ARG A 22 -7.21 -10.70 -2.14
C ARG A 22 -5.91 -11.50 -2.22
N ARG A 23 -5.75 -12.26 -3.28
CA ARG A 23 -4.65 -13.22 -3.39
C ARG A 23 -3.53 -12.77 -4.32
N ARG A 24 -3.79 -11.81 -5.18
CA ARG A 24 -2.89 -11.41 -6.26
C ARG A 24 -2.65 -9.92 -6.25
N ALA A 25 -1.40 -9.51 -6.29
CA ALA A 25 -1.01 -8.10 -6.39
C ALA A 25 -0.31 -7.83 -7.72
N GLY A 26 -0.64 -6.69 -8.34
CA GLY A 26 0.18 -6.10 -9.40
C GLY A 26 1.14 -5.07 -8.81
N LEU A 27 2.35 -5.00 -9.32
CA LEU A 27 3.35 -4.01 -8.91
C LEU A 27 3.77 -3.15 -10.10
N ILE A 28 3.66 -1.86 -9.95
CA ILE A 28 4.23 -0.88 -10.86
C ILE A 28 5.45 -0.26 -10.18
N LEU A 29 6.62 -0.52 -10.76
CA LEU A 29 7.86 0.15 -10.40
C LEU A 29 8.07 1.32 -11.37
N THR A 30 8.47 2.46 -10.86
CA THR A 30 8.87 3.55 -11.76
C THR A 30 10.35 3.86 -11.63
N GLU A 31 10.95 4.27 -12.73
CA GLU A 31 12.38 4.60 -12.79
C GLU A 31 12.59 6.03 -13.27
N VAL A 32 13.51 6.72 -12.61
CA VAL A 32 13.99 8.05 -13.02
C VAL A 32 15.33 7.91 -13.79
N PRO A 33 15.66 8.87 -14.68
CA PRO A 33 16.93 8.85 -15.37
C PRO A 33 18.13 8.77 -14.41
N GLY A 34 19.05 7.85 -14.67
CA GLY A 34 20.24 7.64 -13.83
C GLY A 34 20.01 6.82 -12.56
N GLN A 35 18.80 6.29 -12.35
CA GLN A 35 18.52 5.41 -11.23
C GLN A 35 19.35 4.12 -11.31
N LYS A 36 19.90 3.70 -10.17
CA LYS A 36 20.62 2.43 -10.10
C LYS A 36 19.64 1.25 -10.25
N PRO A 37 19.88 0.30 -11.18
CA PRO A 37 18.99 -0.85 -11.37
C PRO A 37 18.73 -1.67 -10.10
N SER A 38 19.71 -1.69 -9.18
CA SER A 38 19.58 -2.38 -7.89
C SER A 38 18.42 -1.86 -7.02
N LEU A 39 17.94 -0.63 -7.23
CA LEU A 39 16.79 -0.08 -6.48
C LEU A 39 15.49 -0.76 -6.89
N SER A 40 15.27 -0.99 -8.18
CA SER A 40 14.10 -1.69 -8.69
C SER A 40 14.11 -3.16 -8.25
N VAL A 41 15.27 -3.82 -8.31
CA VAL A 41 15.43 -5.21 -7.84
C VAL A 41 15.12 -5.33 -6.35
N LYS A 42 15.70 -4.45 -5.51
CA LYS A 42 15.43 -4.44 -4.06
C LYS A 42 13.98 -4.12 -3.75
N GLY A 43 13.40 -3.14 -4.45
CA GLY A 43 12.00 -2.78 -4.27
C GLY A 43 11.06 -3.92 -4.58
N ARG A 44 11.26 -4.60 -5.70
CA ARG A 44 10.50 -5.79 -6.08
C ARG A 44 10.63 -6.89 -5.01
N ALA A 45 11.84 -7.25 -4.62
CA ALA A 45 12.07 -8.31 -3.63
C ALA A 45 11.42 -7.99 -2.27
N ALA A 46 11.47 -6.73 -1.81
CA ALA A 46 10.82 -6.30 -0.58
C ALA A 46 9.30 -6.41 -0.65
N VAL A 47 8.69 -6.06 -1.80
CA VAL A 47 7.25 -6.22 -2.02
C VAL A 47 6.86 -7.70 -2.08
N GLU A 48 7.60 -8.53 -2.82
CA GLU A 48 7.37 -9.98 -2.89
C GLU A 48 7.39 -10.62 -1.49
N THR A 49 8.35 -10.26 -0.64
CA THR A 49 8.43 -10.75 0.75
C THR A 49 7.17 -10.39 1.55
N ARG A 50 6.67 -9.16 1.43
CA ARG A 50 5.43 -8.71 2.09
C ARG A 50 4.20 -9.50 1.64
N LEU A 51 4.08 -9.67 0.33
CA LEU A 51 2.97 -10.45 -0.26
C LEU A 51 3.00 -11.90 0.20
N GLN A 52 4.18 -12.52 0.20
CA GLN A 52 4.35 -13.92 0.66
C GLN A 52 3.98 -14.09 2.13
N ALA A 53 4.32 -13.13 2.99
CA ALA A 53 3.94 -13.15 4.41
C ALA A 53 2.41 -13.15 4.62
N LEU A 54 1.65 -12.60 3.67
CA LEU A 54 0.19 -12.61 3.66
C LEU A 54 -0.41 -13.79 2.87
N GLY A 55 0.40 -14.68 2.34
CA GLY A 55 -0.06 -15.74 1.45
C GLY A 55 -0.61 -15.22 0.11
N MET A 56 -0.14 -14.05 -0.31
CA MET A 56 -0.42 -13.44 -1.61
C MET A 56 0.71 -13.73 -2.60
N GLU A 57 0.41 -13.62 -3.89
CA GLU A 57 1.40 -13.72 -4.97
C GLU A 57 1.56 -12.38 -5.71
N LEU A 58 2.76 -12.13 -6.21
CA LEU A 58 2.99 -11.06 -7.18
C LEU A 58 2.58 -11.56 -8.58
N ALA A 59 1.38 -11.16 -9.03
CA ALA A 59 0.81 -11.61 -10.31
C ALA A 59 1.56 -11.04 -11.51
N GLU A 60 1.97 -9.78 -11.40
CA GLU A 60 2.72 -9.08 -12.45
C GLU A 60 3.55 -7.96 -11.83
N CYS A 61 4.73 -7.71 -12.41
CA CYS A 61 5.55 -6.54 -12.10
C CYS A 61 5.87 -5.81 -13.40
N ARG A 62 5.46 -4.54 -13.49
CA ARG A 62 5.79 -3.65 -14.61
C ARG A 62 6.74 -2.57 -14.16
N THR A 63 7.77 -2.32 -14.95
CA THR A 63 8.67 -1.19 -14.78
C THR A 63 8.39 -0.17 -15.89
N VAL A 64 8.10 1.07 -15.50
CA VAL A 64 7.78 2.17 -16.42
C VAL A 64 8.60 3.41 -16.06
N ALA A 65 8.65 4.39 -16.96
CA ALA A 65 9.23 5.69 -16.63
C ALA A 65 8.46 6.34 -15.47
N HIS A 66 9.15 7.13 -14.65
CA HIS A 66 8.51 7.94 -13.60
C HIS A 66 7.84 9.16 -14.23
N ASP A 67 6.72 8.88 -14.87
CA ASP A 67 5.94 9.81 -15.67
C ASP A 67 4.45 9.50 -15.51
N THR A 68 3.61 10.54 -15.49
CA THR A 68 2.17 10.42 -15.25
C THR A 68 1.49 9.54 -16.28
N ASP A 69 1.77 9.75 -17.57
CA ASP A 69 1.10 9.02 -18.64
C ASP A 69 1.53 7.56 -18.68
N ALA A 70 2.83 7.29 -18.44
CA ALA A 70 3.37 5.93 -18.40
C ALA A 70 2.77 5.10 -17.24
N ILE A 71 2.61 5.71 -16.06
CA ILE A 71 1.98 5.06 -14.90
C ILE A 71 0.48 4.88 -15.15
N ALA A 72 -0.20 5.91 -15.68
CA ALA A 72 -1.63 5.87 -15.96
C ALA A 72 -1.98 4.77 -16.98
N ALA A 73 -1.16 4.57 -18.00
CA ALA A 73 -1.33 3.49 -18.98
C ALA A 73 -1.09 2.10 -18.38
N ALA A 74 -0.17 1.98 -17.41
CA ALA A 74 0.15 0.71 -16.76
C ALA A 74 -0.92 0.27 -15.74
N LEU A 75 -1.60 1.20 -15.07
CA LEU A 75 -2.56 0.95 -13.99
C LEU A 75 -3.71 0.00 -14.39
N PRO A 76 -4.47 0.24 -15.48
CA PRO A 76 -5.53 -0.67 -15.89
C PRO A 76 -5.00 -2.00 -16.42
N ALA A 77 -3.78 -1.99 -16.96
CA ALA A 77 -3.21 -3.12 -17.68
C ALA A 77 -2.46 -4.12 -16.80
N VAL A 78 -2.01 -3.72 -15.59
CA VAL A 78 -1.31 -4.62 -14.66
C VAL A 78 -2.30 -5.58 -14.00
N ALA A 79 -1.95 -6.87 -13.96
CA ALA A 79 -2.78 -7.90 -13.36
C ALA A 79 -2.72 -7.86 -11.83
N GLY A 80 -3.84 -8.20 -11.15
CA GLY A 80 -3.92 -8.35 -9.70
C GLY A 80 -5.22 -7.80 -9.11
N ASP A 81 -5.53 -8.27 -7.89
CA ASP A 81 -6.70 -7.85 -7.10
C ASP A 81 -6.47 -6.51 -6.38
N VAL A 82 -5.20 -6.16 -6.21
CA VAL A 82 -4.69 -4.88 -5.68
C VAL A 82 -3.50 -4.44 -6.51
N VAL A 83 -3.33 -3.13 -6.68
CA VAL A 83 -2.16 -2.56 -7.36
C VAL A 83 -1.29 -1.83 -6.34
N LEU A 84 0.01 -2.13 -6.39
CA LEU A 84 1.04 -1.45 -5.62
C LEU A 84 1.87 -0.59 -6.57
N ILE A 85 2.11 0.66 -6.22
CA ILE A 85 2.99 1.55 -6.98
C ILE A 85 4.19 1.90 -6.10
N LEU A 86 5.40 1.61 -6.57
CA LEU A 86 6.64 1.97 -5.88
C LEU A 86 7.49 2.85 -6.79
N THR A 87 7.50 4.14 -6.49
CA THR A 87 8.04 5.18 -7.38
C THR A 87 9.55 5.35 -7.26
N GLY A 88 10.21 5.64 -8.37
CA GLY A 88 11.66 5.94 -8.44
C GLY A 88 12.03 7.25 -7.73
N SER A 89 11.10 8.19 -7.61
CA SER A 89 11.19 9.40 -6.79
C SER A 89 10.17 9.32 -5.66
N ALA A 90 10.45 9.95 -4.52
CA ALA A 90 9.50 9.99 -3.42
C ALA A 90 8.24 10.76 -3.84
N THR A 91 7.07 10.21 -3.53
CA THR A 91 5.80 10.94 -3.63
C THR A 91 5.70 11.87 -2.44
N SER A 92 5.65 13.17 -2.68
CA SER A 92 5.74 14.21 -1.65
C SER A 92 4.40 14.86 -1.34
N ASP A 93 3.45 14.84 -2.29
CA ASP A 93 2.13 15.43 -2.13
C ASP A 93 1.07 14.79 -3.05
N LEU A 94 -0.17 15.25 -2.91
CA LEU A 94 -1.34 14.78 -3.68
C LEU A 94 -1.29 15.09 -5.19
N ARG A 95 -0.45 16.00 -5.62
CA ARG A 95 -0.29 16.42 -7.03
C ARG A 95 0.97 15.86 -7.67
N ASP A 96 1.64 14.98 -6.96
CA ASP A 96 2.83 14.33 -7.49
C ASP A 96 2.48 13.30 -8.58
N THR A 97 3.47 12.86 -9.32
CA THR A 97 3.36 12.00 -10.52
C THR A 97 2.46 10.77 -10.30
N ALA A 98 2.61 10.04 -9.21
CA ALA A 98 1.84 8.80 -9.02
C ALA A 98 0.37 9.04 -8.64
N PRO A 99 0.00 9.94 -7.70
CA PRO A 99 -1.40 10.33 -7.48
C PRO A 99 -2.07 10.92 -8.72
N GLU A 100 -1.38 11.75 -9.48
CA GLU A 100 -1.93 12.29 -10.74
C GLU A 100 -2.15 11.21 -11.79
N ALA A 101 -1.25 10.24 -11.89
CA ALA A 101 -1.42 9.11 -12.79
C ALA A 101 -2.66 8.26 -12.46
N VAL A 102 -2.96 8.07 -11.17
CA VAL A 102 -4.20 7.39 -10.76
C VAL A 102 -5.42 8.16 -11.25
N ARG A 103 -5.44 9.49 -11.09
CA ARG A 103 -6.55 10.33 -11.57
C ARG A 103 -6.65 10.30 -13.10
N ALA A 104 -5.53 10.40 -13.81
CA ALA A 104 -5.48 10.31 -15.27
C ALA A 104 -5.99 8.96 -15.79
N ALA A 105 -5.79 7.88 -15.05
CA ALA A 105 -6.35 6.56 -15.36
C ALA A 105 -7.84 6.42 -15.03
N GLY A 106 -8.50 7.48 -14.53
CA GLY A 106 -9.91 7.45 -14.10
C GLY A 106 -10.12 6.93 -12.68
N GLY A 107 -9.08 6.80 -11.89
CA GLY A 107 -9.13 6.41 -10.48
C GLY A 107 -9.38 7.59 -9.54
N GLN A 108 -9.58 7.28 -8.28
CA GLN A 108 -9.78 8.25 -7.20
C GLN A 108 -8.72 8.07 -6.12
N VAL A 109 -7.97 9.12 -5.82
CA VAL A 109 -7.05 9.16 -4.68
C VAL A 109 -7.86 9.46 -3.44
N ALA A 110 -7.88 8.50 -2.51
CA ALA A 110 -8.65 8.60 -1.28
C ALA A 110 -7.88 9.39 -0.22
N ARG A 111 -6.60 9.06 -0.02
CA ARG A 111 -5.79 9.69 1.00
C ARG A 111 -4.33 9.77 0.60
N PHE A 112 -3.65 10.81 1.06
CA PHE A 112 -2.20 10.93 1.05
C PHE A 112 -1.69 11.13 2.48
N GLY A 113 -0.65 10.38 2.82
CA GLY A 113 0.03 10.47 4.09
C GLY A 113 -0.63 9.65 5.21
N MET A 114 0.22 9.17 6.11
CA MET A 114 -0.18 8.51 7.34
C MET A 114 0.73 8.93 8.49
N PRO A 115 0.23 8.90 9.74
CA PRO A 115 0.99 9.40 10.90
C PRO A 115 2.02 8.40 11.44
N VAL A 116 2.48 7.43 10.62
CA VAL A 116 3.42 6.37 11.01
C VAL A 116 4.71 6.48 10.20
N ASP A 117 5.85 6.41 10.87
CA ASP A 117 7.17 6.42 10.23
C ASP A 117 7.98 5.15 10.65
N PRO A 118 8.56 4.41 9.72
CA PRO A 118 8.52 4.58 8.27
C PRO A 118 7.14 4.26 7.69
N GLY A 119 6.73 5.00 6.66
CA GLY A 119 5.45 4.79 5.98
C GLY A 119 4.69 6.07 5.64
N ASN A 120 5.09 7.19 6.21
CA ASN A 120 4.37 8.46 6.23
C ASN A 120 3.96 9.01 4.85
N LEU A 121 4.68 8.73 3.79
CA LEU A 121 4.39 9.17 2.41
C LEU A 121 3.58 8.15 1.58
N LEU A 122 2.85 7.27 2.24
CA LEU A 122 1.90 6.38 1.58
C LEU A 122 0.72 7.16 1.01
N PHE A 123 0.15 6.72 -0.09
CA PHE A 123 -1.20 7.11 -0.48
C PHE A 123 -2.08 5.90 -0.80
N THR A 124 -3.38 6.06 -0.60
CA THR A 124 -4.40 5.10 -0.96
C THR A 124 -5.29 5.66 -2.06
N ALA A 125 -5.72 4.79 -2.95
CA ALA A 125 -6.56 5.14 -4.08
C ALA A 125 -7.38 3.93 -4.54
N HIS A 126 -8.29 4.17 -5.49
CA HIS A 126 -9.08 3.14 -6.17
C HIS A 126 -9.09 3.37 -7.66
N LEU A 127 -9.04 2.29 -8.43
CA LEU A 127 -9.31 2.28 -9.86
C LEU A 127 -10.53 1.36 -10.10
N GLY A 128 -11.72 1.95 -10.17
CA GLY A 128 -12.97 1.21 -9.98
C GLY A 128 -12.99 0.54 -8.60
N GLU A 129 -13.32 -0.74 -8.56
CA GLU A 129 -13.33 -1.54 -7.31
C GLU A 129 -11.95 -2.04 -6.88
N ARG A 130 -10.92 -1.77 -7.65
CA ARG A 130 -9.58 -2.26 -7.40
C ARG A 130 -8.78 -1.27 -6.55
N PRO A 131 -8.37 -1.64 -5.33
CA PRO A 131 -7.53 -0.80 -4.49
C PRO A 131 -6.16 -0.56 -5.12
N VAL A 132 -5.65 0.66 -4.93
CA VAL A 132 -4.30 1.07 -5.32
C VAL A 132 -3.59 1.62 -4.09
N ILE A 133 -2.37 1.14 -3.82
CA ILE A 133 -1.53 1.63 -2.73
C ILE A 133 -0.26 2.21 -3.34
N GLY A 134 -0.06 3.51 -3.18
CA GLY A 134 1.23 4.14 -3.43
C GLY A 134 2.16 3.90 -2.25
N LEU A 135 3.14 3.06 -2.46
CA LEU A 135 4.10 2.68 -1.42
C LEU A 135 5.12 3.82 -1.20
N PRO A 136 5.44 4.15 0.05
CA PRO A 136 6.49 5.11 0.34
C PRO A 136 7.87 4.55 -0.05
N GLY A 137 8.82 5.43 -0.33
CA GLY A 137 10.17 5.02 -0.75
C GLY A 137 10.89 4.08 0.24
N CYS A 138 10.62 4.22 1.54
CA CYS A 138 11.13 3.35 2.61
C CYS A 138 10.60 1.91 2.54
N ALA A 139 9.51 1.64 1.82
CA ALA A 139 9.02 0.28 1.58
C ALA A 139 9.96 -0.60 0.74
N ARG A 140 11.04 -0.04 0.19
CA ARG A 140 12.15 -0.84 -0.39
C ARG A 140 12.97 -1.59 0.64
N SER A 141 12.86 -1.23 1.92
CA SER A 141 13.43 -1.99 3.03
C SER A 141 12.49 -3.12 3.44
N PRO A 142 12.99 -4.29 3.85
CA PRO A 142 12.15 -5.36 4.41
C PRO A 142 11.68 -5.07 5.84
N ALA A 143 12.16 -3.99 6.47
CA ALA A 143 11.73 -3.59 7.81
C ALA A 143 10.24 -3.25 7.84
N LEU A 144 9.62 -3.40 9.01
CA LEU A 144 8.22 -3.05 9.25
C LEU A 144 7.95 -1.60 8.84
N ASN A 145 6.84 -1.39 8.16
CA ASN A 145 6.45 -0.12 7.55
C ASN A 145 4.95 0.11 7.75
N GLY A 146 4.54 1.34 7.90
CA GLY A 146 3.10 1.65 8.00
C GLY A 146 2.29 1.13 6.80
N ALA A 147 2.90 1.05 5.63
CA ALA A 147 2.26 0.46 4.45
C ALA A 147 1.91 -1.02 4.62
N ASP A 148 2.60 -1.76 5.50
CA ASP A 148 2.27 -3.17 5.79
C ASP A 148 0.90 -3.26 6.45
N TRP A 149 0.61 -2.40 7.40
CA TRP A 149 -0.69 -2.37 8.09
C TRP A 149 -1.86 -2.01 7.17
N VAL A 150 -1.62 -1.13 6.19
CA VAL A 150 -2.63 -0.79 5.17
C VAL A 150 -2.83 -1.96 4.21
N LEU A 151 -1.74 -2.57 3.74
CA LEU A 151 -1.79 -3.73 2.86
C LEU A 151 -2.51 -4.92 3.51
N GLU A 152 -2.22 -5.22 4.78
CA GLU A 152 -2.88 -6.28 5.56
C GLU A 152 -4.40 -6.10 5.59
N ARG A 153 -4.88 -4.89 5.89
CA ARG A 153 -6.32 -4.58 5.91
C ARG A 153 -6.95 -4.73 4.54
N ILE A 154 -6.35 -4.15 3.52
CA ILE A 154 -6.84 -4.25 2.14
C ILE A 154 -6.82 -5.70 1.65
N ALA A 155 -5.79 -6.49 1.98
CA ALA A 155 -5.71 -7.91 1.63
C ALA A 155 -6.85 -8.73 2.24
N CYS A 156 -7.30 -8.37 3.45
CA CYS A 156 -8.47 -8.97 4.10
C CYS A 156 -9.82 -8.41 3.59
N GLY A 157 -9.80 -7.51 2.61
CA GLY A 157 -11.02 -6.92 2.05
C GLY A 157 -11.65 -5.83 2.90
N LEU A 158 -10.93 -5.32 3.89
CA LEU A 158 -11.40 -4.16 4.65
C LEU A 158 -11.25 -2.89 3.82
N GLU A 159 -12.24 -2.04 3.92
CA GLU A 159 -12.11 -0.65 3.51
C GLU A 159 -11.24 0.08 4.54
N VAL A 160 -10.31 0.89 4.08
CA VAL A 160 -9.40 1.67 4.93
C VAL A 160 -9.76 3.14 4.80
N SER A 161 -10.51 3.63 5.78
CA SER A 161 -10.94 5.02 5.83
C SER A 161 -9.85 5.98 6.29
N ASP A 162 -10.11 7.27 6.16
CA ASP A 162 -9.25 8.32 6.71
C ASP A 162 -9.07 8.21 8.22
N ASP A 163 -10.15 7.87 8.93
CA ASP A 163 -10.13 7.69 10.39
C ASP A 163 -9.30 6.48 10.78
N ASP A 164 -9.41 5.36 10.05
CA ASP A 164 -8.59 4.17 10.29
C ASP A 164 -7.09 4.49 10.18
N ILE A 165 -6.71 5.26 9.17
CA ILE A 165 -5.31 5.68 8.99
C ILE A 165 -4.89 6.67 10.08
N ALA A 166 -5.74 7.64 10.41
CA ALA A 166 -5.46 8.61 11.46
C ALA A 166 -5.25 7.94 12.82
N MET A 167 -6.03 6.91 13.14
CA MET A 167 -5.92 6.15 14.39
C MET A 167 -4.64 5.31 14.50
N LEU A 168 -3.94 5.04 13.40
CA LEU A 168 -2.63 4.37 13.42
C LEU A 168 -1.53 5.23 14.06
N GLY A 169 -1.77 6.53 14.23
CA GLY A 169 -0.79 7.49 14.71
C GLY A 169 -0.52 7.49 16.21
N VAL A 170 -1.26 6.73 16.99
CA VAL A 170 -1.02 6.63 18.43
C VAL A 170 0.22 5.77 18.68
N GLY A 171 1.35 6.44 18.84
CA GLY A 171 2.67 5.81 18.95
C GLY A 171 3.60 6.03 17.74
N GLY A 172 3.11 6.37 16.60
CA GLY A 172 3.68 6.98 15.37
C GLY A 172 5.00 6.49 14.80
N LEU A 173 5.89 5.90 15.56
CA LEU A 173 7.23 5.53 15.12
C LEU A 173 7.45 4.02 15.28
N LEU A 174 7.75 3.37 14.17
CA LEU A 174 8.20 1.97 14.13
C LEU A 174 9.73 1.92 14.22
N LYS A 175 10.26 1.23 15.20
CA LYS A 175 11.71 1.01 15.39
C LYS A 175 12.02 -0.47 15.45
#